data_0e9deb0976edfdf6e9c1d5e42a8c9a13
#
_entry.id   0e9deb0976edfdf6e9c1d5e42a8c9a13
#
_cell.length_a   1.000
_cell.length_b   1.000
_cell.length_c   1.000
_cell.angle_alpha   90.00
_cell.angle_beta   90.00
_cell.angle_gamma   90.00
#
_symmetry.space_group_name_H-M   'P 1'
#
loop_
_entity.id
_entity.type
_entity.pdbx_description
1 polymer ?
#
loop_
_entity_poly.entity_id
_entity_poly.type
_entity_poly.pdbx_seq_one_letter_code
_entity_poly.pdbx_strand_id
1 'polypeptide(L)'
;MLVSHPALPVRSVDQLVALARAKPGQLNCASPGTGTANHLGCELLKAMTAVDFVHVPYKGTSPAITDLVGGQVDFMFNSMPAVLPLAKAGKLRALATAGRKRSAATPDLPTIAETIPGFECINWYALLAPRGTPPAIVARLNAEIVKMFADPSFAQRFADQGSEPQTTTPAELAAYMRSESERWAKVIKMAGLRTEH
;
A
#
# COMPACT_ATOMS: atom_id res chain seq x y z
N MET A 1 3.47 -0.77 2.60
CA MET A 1 4.69 -1.53 2.97
C MET A 1 4.61 -2.92 2.37
N LEU A 2 5.70 -3.43 1.82
CA LEU A 2 5.87 -4.81 1.38
C LEU A 2 6.48 -5.62 2.53
N VAL A 3 5.82 -6.68 2.93
CA VAL A 3 6.25 -7.58 4.02
C VAL A 3 6.20 -9.03 3.58
N SER A 4 7.05 -9.87 4.18
CA SER A 4 7.07 -11.32 3.96
C SER A 4 7.00 -12.09 5.26
N HIS A 5 6.64 -13.38 5.17
CA HIS A 5 6.85 -14.32 6.27
C HIS A 5 8.36 -14.46 6.56
N PRO A 6 8.80 -14.54 7.81
CA PRO A 6 10.23 -14.63 8.16
C PRO A 6 10.95 -15.86 7.61
N ALA A 7 10.24 -16.98 7.39
CA ALA A 7 10.83 -18.20 6.81
C ALA A 7 11.11 -18.07 5.31
N LEU A 8 10.49 -17.13 4.60
CA LEU A 8 10.84 -16.87 3.21
C LEU A 8 12.30 -16.37 3.13
N PRO A 9 13.18 -17.00 2.32
CA PRO A 9 14.60 -16.71 2.33
C PRO A 9 14.95 -15.43 1.54
N VAL A 10 14.23 -14.32 1.84
CA VAL A 10 14.43 -13.01 1.22
C VAL A 10 14.55 -11.92 2.28
N ARG A 11 15.41 -10.93 2.02
CA ARG A 11 15.66 -9.77 2.91
C ARG A 11 15.55 -8.44 2.17
N SER A 12 15.32 -8.46 0.86
CA SER A 12 15.20 -7.27 0.02
C SER A 12 14.21 -7.51 -1.13
N VAL A 13 13.84 -6.45 -1.81
CA VAL A 13 13.00 -6.51 -3.03
C VAL A 13 13.70 -7.30 -4.13
N ASP A 14 15.00 -7.06 -4.33
CA ASP A 14 15.79 -7.79 -5.33
C ASP A 14 15.76 -9.30 -5.10
N GLN A 15 15.92 -9.73 -3.84
CA GLN A 15 15.89 -11.14 -3.48
C GLN A 15 14.50 -11.75 -3.67
N LEU A 16 13.42 -10.99 -3.38
CA LEU A 16 12.05 -11.44 -3.66
C LEU A 16 11.83 -11.62 -5.16
N VAL A 17 12.24 -10.65 -5.96
CA VAL A 17 12.12 -10.71 -7.43
C VAL A 17 12.97 -11.86 -7.99
N ALA A 18 14.19 -12.03 -7.52
CA ALA A 18 15.05 -13.14 -7.94
C ALA A 18 14.44 -14.51 -7.60
N LEU A 19 13.86 -14.65 -6.39
CA LEU A 19 13.21 -15.88 -5.96
C LEU A 19 11.95 -16.16 -6.80
N ALA A 20 11.11 -15.14 -7.05
CA ALA A 20 9.92 -15.27 -7.90
C ALA A 20 10.29 -15.66 -9.34
N ARG A 21 11.40 -15.13 -9.85
CA ARG A 21 11.91 -15.49 -11.18
C ARG A 21 12.45 -16.92 -11.24
N ALA A 22 13.09 -17.38 -10.17
CA ALA A 22 13.59 -18.76 -10.07
C ALA A 22 12.48 -19.80 -9.85
N LYS A 23 11.33 -19.36 -9.31
CA LYS A 23 10.18 -20.20 -8.96
C LYS A 23 8.86 -19.61 -9.47
N PRO A 24 8.66 -19.52 -10.80
CA PRO A 24 7.46 -18.93 -11.37
C PRO A 24 6.18 -19.60 -10.86
N GLY A 25 5.19 -18.83 -10.47
CA GLY A 25 3.89 -19.31 -10.00
C GLY A 25 3.88 -20.04 -8.63
N GLN A 26 5.03 -20.12 -7.93
CA GLN A 26 5.11 -20.84 -6.65
C GLN A 26 4.95 -19.95 -5.43
N LEU A 27 5.24 -18.65 -5.52
CA LEU A 27 5.04 -17.72 -4.42
C LEU A 27 3.61 -17.23 -4.36
N ASN A 28 3.11 -17.00 -3.15
CA ASN A 28 1.75 -16.53 -2.88
C ASN A 28 1.76 -15.11 -2.34
N CYS A 29 1.18 -14.14 -3.09
CA CYS A 29 0.97 -12.77 -2.65
C CYS A 29 -0.44 -12.61 -2.09
N ALA A 30 -0.58 -12.40 -0.78
CA ALA A 30 -1.87 -12.17 -0.16
C ALA A 30 -2.37 -10.72 -0.35
N SER A 31 -3.68 -10.55 -0.43
CA SER A 31 -4.31 -9.23 -0.35
C SER A 31 -5.62 -9.27 0.44
N PRO A 32 -6.10 -8.11 0.95
CA PRO A 32 -7.42 -8.03 1.60
C PRO A 32 -8.60 -8.28 0.67
N GLY A 33 -8.36 -8.40 -0.62
CA GLY A 33 -9.39 -8.69 -1.62
C GLY A 33 -9.00 -8.21 -3.01
N THR A 34 -9.65 -8.77 -4.02
CA THR A 34 -9.47 -8.38 -5.43
C THR A 34 -9.80 -6.89 -5.64
N GLY A 35 -8.98 -6.19 -6.42
CA GLY A 35 -9.17 -4.76 -6.73
C GLY A 35 -8.72 -3.80 -5.63
N THR A 36 -8.28 -4.28 -4.46
CA THR A 36 -7.68 -3.41 -3.44
C THR A 36 -6.33 -2.87 -3.89
N ALA A 37 -5.89 -1.73 -3.35
CA ALA A 37 -4.56 -1.18 -3.63
C ALA A 37 -3.43 -2.20 -3.34
N ASN A 38 -3.64 -3.07 -2.35
CA ASN A 38 -2.69 -4.12 -2.00
C ASN A 38 -2.57 -5.18 -3.09
N HIS A 39 -3.72 -5.61 -3.69
CA HIS A 39 -3.73 -6.47 -4.87
C HIS A 39 -3.06 -5.79 -6.06
N LEU A 40 -3.43 -4.53 -6.32
CA LEU A 40 -2.83 -3.76 -7.41
C LEU A 40 -1.31 -3.57 -7.24
N GLY A 41 -0.82 -3.52 -5.99
CA GLY A 41 0.61 -3.52 -5.69
C GLY A 41 1.30 -4.84 -6.11
N CYS A 42 0.64 -5.99 -5.88
CA CYS A 42 1.14 -7.28 -6.37
C CYS A 42 1.20 -7.31 -7.90
N GLU A 43 0.14 -6.87 -8.56
CA GLU A 43 0.08 -6.88 -10.02
C GLU A 43 1.05 -5.86 -10.66
N LEU A 44 1.23 -4.70 -10.04
CA LEU A 44 2.24 -3.73 -10.47
C LEU A 44 3.65 -4.33 -10.37
N LEU A 45 3.94 -5.06 -9.28
CA LEU A 45 5.23 -5.74 -9.11
C LEU A 45 5.46 -6.78 -10.22
N LYS A 46 4.47 -7.61 -10.53
CA LYS A 46 4.52 -8.54 -11.67
C LYS A 46 4.81 -7.82 -12.98
N ALA A 47 4.02 -6.79 -13.29
CA ALA A 47 4.11 -6.06 -14.55
C ALA A 47 5.48 -5.39 -14.73
N MET A 48 6.05 -4.80 -13.67
CA MET A 48 7.32 -4.07 -13.75
C MET A 48 8.55 -4.98 -13.75
N THR A 49 8.44 -6.21 -13.24
CA THR A 49 9.59 -7.12 -13.08
C THR A 49 9.51 -8.38 -13.93
N ALA A 50 8.39 -8.57 -14.64
CA ALA A 50 8.12 -9.75 -15.47
C ALA A 50 8.29 -11.08 -14.68
N VAL A 51 7.91 -11.09 -13.40
CA VAL A 51 7.86 -12.31 -12.57
C VAL A 51 6.44 -12.80 -12.44
N ASP A 52 6.30 -14.07 -12.08
CA ASP A 52 5.00 -14.69 -11.82
C ASP A 52 4.90 -15.20 -10.39
N PHE A 53 3.74 -14.95 -9.76
CA PHE A 53 3.34 -15.49 -8.47
C PHE A 53 1.81 -15.49 -8.36
N VAL A 54 1.27 -16.30 -7.47
CA VAL A 54 -0.18 -16.45 -7.28
C VAL A 54 -0.69 -15.33 -6.39
N HIS A 55 -1.78 -14.66 -6.80
CA HIS A 55 -2.52 -13.76 -5.93
C HIS A 55 -3.56 -14.53 -5.13
N VAL A 56 -3.54 -14.38 -3.80
CA VAL A 56 -4.48 -15.01 -2.86
C VAL A 56 -5.35 -13.93 -2.21
N PRO A 57 -6.60 -13.74 -2.68
CA PRO A 57 -7.51 -12.76 -2.12
C PRO A 57 -8.19 -13.26 -0.84
N TYR A 58 -8.23 -12.41 0.17
CA TYR A 58 -8.94 -12.64 1.43
C TYR A 58 -10.15 -11.71 1.56
N LYS A 59 -11.04 -11.99 2.50
CA LYS A 59 -12.17 -11.11 2.86
C LYS A 59 -11.75 -10.11 3.94
N GLY A 60 -10.73 -9.30 3.65
CA GLY A 60 -10.22 -8.26 4.54
C GLY A 60 -8.77 -8.43 4.99
N THR A 61 -8.27 -7.41 5.69
CA THR A 61 -6.87 -7.32 6.12
C THR A 61 -6.52 -8.35 7.19
N SER A 62 -7.38 -8.57 8.18
CA SER A 62 -7.09 -9.41 9.34
C SER A 62 -6.83 -10.89 8.95
N PRO A 63 -7.69 -11.57 8.18
CA PRO A 63 -7.42 -12.95 7.77
C PRO A 63 -6.17 -13.07 6.89
N ALA A 64 -5.90 -12.10 5.99
CA ALA A 64 -4.70 -12.11 5.18
C ALA A 64 -3.42 -12.00 6.02
N ILE A 65 -3.41 -11.14 7.05
CA ILE A 65 -2.28 -11.02 7.98
C ILE A 65 -2.12 -12.29 8.82
N THR A 66 -3.21 -12.88 9.30
CA THR A 66 -3.16 -14.11 10.09
C THR A 66 -2.49 -15.24 9.32
N ASP A 67 -2.87 -15.43 8.07
CA ASP A 67 -2.31 -16.47 7.22
C ASP A 67 -0.86 -16.16 6.80
N LEU A 68 -0.51 -14.88 6.61
CA LEU A 68 0.89 -14.50 6.38
C LEU A 68 1.76 -14.78 7.62
N VAL A 69 1.30 -14.45 8.82
CA VAL A 69 2.01 -14.75 10.08
C VAL A 69 2.09 -16.28 10.31
N GLY A 70 1.05 -17.02 9.90
CA GLY A 70 1.01 -18.47 9.95
C GLY A 70 1.81 -19.19 8.84
N GLY A 71 2.40 -18.45 7.90
CA GLY A 71 3.20 -19.02 6.80
C GLY A 71 2.38 -19.73 5.72
N GLN A 72 1.06 -19.49 5.65
CA GLN A 72 0.18 -20.04 4.60
C GLN A 72 0.34 -19.30 3.27
N VAL A 73 0.85 -18.08 3.31
CA VAL A 73 1.21 -17.25 2.16
C VAL A 73 2.58 -16.62 2.41
N ASP A 74 3.25 -16.17 1.36
CA ASP A 74 4.67 -15.82 1.41
C ASP A 74 4.92 -14.35 1.71
N PHE A 75 4.14 -13.47 1.08
CA PHE A 75 4.31 -12.01 1.21
C PHE A 75 3.01 -11.28 0.91
N MET A 76 2.96 -10.00 1.28
CA MET A 76 1.85 -9.12 0.95
C MET A 76 2.26 -7.65 0.92
N PHE A 77 1.47 -6.84 0.20
CA PHE A 77 1.42 -5.41 0.42
C PHE A 77 0.36 -5.10 1.48
N ASN A 78 0.67 -4.21 2.42
CA ASN A 78 -0.35 -3.71 3.35
C ASN A 78 -0.02 -2.29 3.84
N SER A 79 -1.00 -1.64 4.47
CA SER A 79 -0.78 -0.33 5.11
C SER A 79 0.24 -0.47 6.24
N MET A 80 1.08 0.54 6.40
CA MET A 80 2.13 0.52 7.43
C MET A 80 1.56 0.35 8.84
N PRO A 81 0.48 1.02 9.25
CA PRO A 81 -0.12 0.82 10.58
C PRO A 81 -0.50 -0.64 10.88
N ALA A 82 -0.90 -1.39 9.86
CA ALA A 82 -1.34 -2.78 10.04
C ALA A 82 -0.18 -3.77 10.22
N VAL A 83 0.96 -3.55 9.56
CA VAL A 83 2.04 -4.55 9.49
C VAL A 83 3.33 -4.13 10.20
N LEU A 84 3.56 -2.83 10.42
CA LEU A 84 4.77 -2.34 11.10
C LEU A 84 4.93 -2.88 12.53
N PRO A 85 3.86 -2.93 13.38
CA PRO A 85 3.99 -3.53 14.72
C PRO A 85 4.40 -5.00 14.66
N LEU A 86 3.90 -5.76 13.68
CA LEU A 86 4.24 -7.17 13.48
C LEU A 86 5.67 -7.35 12.98
N ALA A 87 6.13 -6.45 12.11
CA ALA A 87 7.50 -6.44 11.65
C ALA A 87 8.48 -6.09 12.79
N LYS A 88 8.16 -5.09 13.62
CA LYS A 88 8.93 -4.75 14.82
C LYS A 88 8.98 -5.89 15.84
N ALA A 89 7.90 -6.68 15.94
CA ALA A 89 7.83 -7.86 16.80
C ALA A 89 8.50 -9.12 16.19
N GLY A 90 9.09 -9.02 14.99
CA GLY A 90 9.74 -10.14 14.29
C GLY A 90 8.77 -11.19 13.74
N LYS A 91 7.45 -10.97 13.82
CA LYS A 91 6.43 -11.87 13.26
C LYS A 91 6.34 -11.78 11.74
N LEU A 92 6.73 -10.66 11.17
CA LEU A 92 6.85 -10.44 9.73
C LEU A 92 8.22 -9.84 9.45
N ARG A 93 8.67 -9.91 8.20
CA ARG A 93 9.86 -9.21 7.72
C ARG A 93 9.44 -8.07 6.81
N ALA A 94 9.77 -6.83 7.18
CA ALA A 94 9.64 -5.68 6.30
C ALA A 94 10.72 -5.73 5.23
N LEU A 95 10.34 -5.64 3.96
CA LEU A 95 11.26 -5.65 2.82
C LEU A 95 11.49 -4.24 2.27
N ALA A 96 10.42 -3.46 2.12
CA ALA A 96 10.47 -2.09 1.60
C ALA A 96 9.18 -1.32 1.88
N THR A 97 9.25 0.00 1.79
CA THR A 97 8.08 0.86 1.65
C THR A 97 7.71 1.00 0.16
N ALA A 98 6.45 1.31 -0.13
CA ALA A 98 5.96 1.40 -1.50
C ALA A 98 5.70 2.85 -1.96
N GLY A 99 6.20 3.82 -1.22
CA GLY A 99 6.17 5.24 -1.57
C GLY A 99 7.38 5.66 -2.42
N ARG A 100 7.35 6.89 -2.92
CA ARG A 100 8.46 7.48 -3.70
C ARG A 100 9.69 7.78 -2.86
N LYS A 101 9.49 8.04 -1.57
CA LYS A 101 10.54 8.37 -0.59
C LYS A 101 10.43 7.44 0.59
N ARG A 102 11.53 7.26 1.32
CA ARG A 102 11.52 6.53 2.59
C ARG A 102 10.59 7.21 3.57
N SER A 103 9.89 6.42 4.36
CA SER A 103 9.02 6.94 5.41
C SER A 103 9.84 7.38 6.63
N ALA A 104 9.46 8.49 7.24
CA ALA A 104 10.07 8.95 8.49
C ALA A 104 9.90 7.95 9.65
N ALA A 105 8.84 7.14 9.61
CA ALA A 105 8.61 6.08 10.61
C ALA A 105 9.55 4.87 10.45
N THR A 106 10.20 4.72 9.29
CA THR A 106 11.12 3.62 8.98
C THR A 106 12.24 4.11 8.04
N PRO A 107 13.11 5.04 8.50
CA PRO A 107 14.10 5.69 7.64
C PRO A 107 15.15 4.72 7.07
N ASP A 108 15.43 3.63 7.80
CA ASP A 108 16.38 2.59 7.38
C ASP A 108 15.78 1.61 6.36
N LEU A 109 14.45 1.57 6.22
CA LEU A 109 13.80 0.68 5.27
C LEU A 109 13.77 1.34 3.88
N PRO A 110 14.34 0.70 2.84
CA PRO A 110 14.34 1.25 1.50
C PRO A 110 12.93 1.36 0.91
N THR A 111 12.80 2.13 -0.15
CA THR A 111 11.60 2.09 -0.99
C THR A 111 11.77 1.02 -2.08
N ILE A 112 10.65 0.50 -2.59
CA ILE A 112 10.67 -0.37 -3.77
C ILE A 112 11.23 0.39 -4.98
N ALA A 113 10.98 1.71 -5.06
CA ALA A 113 11.47 2.56 -6.14
C ALA A 113 13.00 2.64 -6.22
N GLU A 114 13.72 2.42 -5.11
CA GLU A 114 15.20 2.34 -5.10
C GLU A 114 15.73 1.11 -5.86
N THR A 115 14.93 0.04 -5.91
CA THR A 115 15.23 -1.19 -6.66
C THR A 115 14.55 -1.21 -8.03
N ILE A 116 13.29 -0.76 -8.09
CA ILE A 116 12.45 -0.79 -9.29
C ILE A 116 12.03 0.66 -9.58
N PRO A 117 12.79 1.40 -10.40
CA PRO A 117 12.50 2.81 -10.68
C PRO A 117 11.08 3.02 -11.20
N GLY A 118 10.37 3.98 -10.61
CA GLY A 118 8.99 4.30 -10.96
C GLY A 118 7.92 3.46 -10.25
N PHE A 119 8.31 2.49 -9.42
CA PHE A 119 7.34 1.78 -8.59
C PHE A 119 6.75 2.69 -7.53
N GLU A 120 5.44 2.75 -7.47
CA GLU A 120 4.70 3.44 -6.41
C GLU A 120 3.35 2.77 -6.19
N CYS A 121 3.09 2.39 -4.94
CA CYS A 121 1.80 1.81 -4.53
C CYS A 121 1.48 2.27 -3.11
N ILE A 122 0.86 3.42 -2.99
CA ILE A 122 0.49 4.02 -1.71
C ILE A 122 -0.97 3.72 -1.42
N ASN A 123 -1.26 3.23 -0.22
CA ASN A 123 -2.61 3.24 0.33
C ASN A 123 -2.88 4.65 0.88
N TRP A 124 -3.85 5.33 0.34
CA TRP A 124 -4.28 6.62 0.83
C TRP A 124 -5.75 6.60 1.24
N TYR A 125 -6.09 7.48 2.16
CA TYR A 125 -7.43 7.65 2.68
C TYR A 125 -7.84 9.11 2.51
N ALA A 126 -9.10 9.33 2.20
CA ALA A 126 -9.65 10.67 2.06
C ALA A 126 -11.00 10.80 2.77
N LEU A 127 -11.29 11.97 3.28
CA LEU A 127 -12.61 12.32 3.76
C LEU A 127 -13.40 12.95 2.61
N LEU A 128 -14.56 12.38 2.30
CA LEU A 128 -15.44 12.85 1.24
C LEU A 128 -16.82 13.22 1.81
N ALA A 129 -17.45 14.21 1.23
CA ALA A 129 -18.83 14.57 1.52
C ALA A 129 -19.78 13.97 0.48
N PRO A 130 -21.03 13.65 0.84
CA PRO A 130 -22.05 13.22 -0.10
C PRO A 130 -22.27 14.23 -1.23
N ARG A 131 -22.68 13.73 -2.40
CA ARG A 131 -23.02 14.61 -3.53
C ARG A 131 -24.15 15.58 -3.13
N GLY A 132 -24.00 16.85 -3.49
CA GLY A 132 -24.96 17.89 -3.18
C GLY A 132 -24.76 18.57 -1.83
N THR A 133 -23.74 18.19 -1.04
CA THR A 133 -23.36 18.95 0.16
C THR A 133 -23.00 20.39 -0.24
N PRO A 134 -23.61 21.41 0.42
CA PRO A 134 -23.34 22.82 0.11
C PRO A 134 -21.83 23.14 0.18
N PRO A 135 -21.29 23.90 -0.80
CA PRO A 135 -19.86 24.20 -0.84
C PRO A 135 -19.33 24.87 0.44
N ALA A 136 -20.13 25.71 1.10
CA ALA A 136 -19.76 26.36 2.35
C ALA A 136 -19.51 25.34 3.49
N ILE A 137 -20.26 24.24 3.53
CA ILE A 137 -20.09 23.17 4.52
C ILE A 137 -18.77 22.42 4.21
N VAL A 138 -18.54 22.07 2.95
CA VAL A 138 -17.29 21.41 2.52
C VAL A 138 -16.07 22.29 2.85
N ALA A 139 -16.14 23.59 2.55
CA ALA A 139 -15.06 24.52 2.85
C ALA A 139 -14.78 24.62 4.37
N ARG A 140 -15.84 24.68 5.19
CA ARG A 140 -15.70 24.73 6.65
C ARG A 140 -15.09 23.45 7.21
N LEU A 141 -15.55 22.27 6.76
CA LEU A 141 -15.00 20.97 7.18
C LEU A 141 -13.52 20.87 6.79
N ASN A 142 -13.15 21.26 5.58
CA ASN A 142 -11.77 21.27 5.13
C ASN A 142 -10.92 22.18 6.01
N ALA A 143 -11.37 23.40 6.31
CA ALA A 143 -10.65 24.35 7.15
C ALA A 143 -10.41 23.80 8.58
N GLU A 144 -11.41 23.15 9.18
CA GLU A 144 -11.27 22.54 10.52
C GLU A 144 -10.30 21.35 10.50
N ILE A 145 -10.34 20.52 9.46
CA ILE A 145 -9.40 19.39 9.28
C ILE A 145 -7.97 19.90 9.11
N VAL A 146 -7.76 20.93 8.30
CA VAL A 146 -6.43 21.57 8.12
C VAL A 146 -5.89 22.06 9.46
N LYS A 147 -6.73 22.72 10.27
CA LYS A 147 -6.34 23.16 11.62
C LYS A 147 -5.97 21.99 12.55
N MET A 148 -6.73 20.88 12.50
CA MET A 148 -6.41 19.70 13.31
C MET A 148 -5.04 19.14 12.98
N PHE A 149 -4.67 19.05 11.71
CA PHE A 149 -3.36 18.55 11.28
C PHE A 149 -2.23 19.58 11.44
N ALA A 150 -2.56 20.87 11.63
CA ALA A 150 -1.59 21.89 12.02
C ALA A 150 -1.13 21.74 13.48
N ASP A 151 -1.88 21.02 14.32
CA ASP A 151 -1.44 20.65 15.67
C ASP A 151 -0.40 19.52 15.59
N PRO A 152 0.87 19.77 16.01
CA PRO A 152 1.91 18.77 15.97
C PRO A 152 1.58 17.49 16.75
N SER A 153 0.87 17.61 17.87
CA SER A 153 0.51 16.45 18.69
C SER A 153 -0.51 15.54 18.00
N PHE A 154 -1.41 16.12 17.22
CA PHE A 154 -2.36 15.37 16.41
C PHE A 154 -1.68 14.69 15.22
N ALA A 155 -0.83 15.42 14.48
CA ALA A 155 -0.07 14.86 13.36
C ALA A 155 0.86 13.72 13.82
N GLN A 156 1.50 13.86 14.99
CA GLN A 156 2.41 12.86 15.54
C GLN A 156 1.73 11.50 15.77
N ARG A 157 0.45 11.47 16.18
CA ARG A 157 -0.30 10.21 16.36
C ARG A 157 -0.42 9.38 15.09
N PHE A 158 -0.49 10.04 13.93
CA PHE A 158 -0.48 9.36 12.63
C PHE A 158 0.93 8.93 12.24
N ALA A 159 1.92 9.79 12.48
CA ALA A 159 3.32 9.49 12.19
C ALA A 159 3.81 8.28 12.99
N ASP A 160 3.43 8.15 14.28
CA ASP A 160 3.78 7.01 15.13
C ASP A 160 3.24 5.68 14.59
N GLN A 161 2.15 5.72 13.84
CA GLN A 161 1.59 4.57 13.14
C GLN A 161 2.14 4.39 11.73
N GLY A 162 3.07 5.22 11.29
CA GLY A 162 3.63 5.17 9.95
C GLY A 162 2.71 5.74 8.86
N SER A 163 1.73 6.55 9.24
CA SER A 163 0.90 7.32 8.31
C SER A 163 1.46 8.73 8.16
N GLU A 164 1.42 9.25 6.94
CA GLU A 164 1.88 10.61 6.63
C GLU A 164 0.66 11.50 6.34
N PRO A 165 0.20 12.31 7.32
CA PRO A 165 -0.92 13.19 7.10
C PRO A 165 -0.61 14.22 6.01
N GLN A 166 -1.52 14.38 5.07
CA GLN A 166 -1.45 15.42 4.06
C GLN A 166 -2.77 16.19 4.04
N THR A 167 -2.69 17.51 4.11
CA THR A 167 -3.85 18.37 3.94
C THR A 167 -3.87 18.92 2.52
N THR A 168 -5.04 18.92 1.91
CA THR A 168 -5.27 19.41 0.56
C THR A 168 -6.54 20.27 0.53
N THR A 169 -6.66 21.10 -0.47
CA THR A 169 -7.94 21.69 -0.84
C THR A 169 -8.84 20.63 -1.51
N PRO A 170 -10.17 20.81 -1.52
CA PRO A 170 -11.08 19.93 -2.27
C PRO A 170 -10.72 19.80 -3.76
N ALA A 171 -10.23 20.86 -4.39
CA ALA A 171 -9.83 20.85 -5.79
C ALA A 171 -8.56 20.01 -6.03
N GLU A 172 -7.57 20.13 -5.16
CA GLU A 172 -6.34 19.33 -5.23
C GLU A 172 -6.64 17.85 -5.01
N LEU A 173 -7.50 17.50 -4.02
CA LEU A 173 -7.92 16.12 -3.82
C LEU A 173 -8.64 15.57 -5.05
N ALA A 174 -9.55 16.34 -5.65
CA ALA A 174 -10.24 15.92 -6.86
C ALA A 174 -9.30 15.70 -8.05
N ALA A 175 -8.27 16.53 -8.20
CA ALA A 175 -7.23 16.36 -9.21
C ALA A 175 -6.40 15.10 -8.94
N TYR A 176 -6.00 14.88 -7.69
CA TYR A 176 -5.26 13.68 -7.26
C TYR A 176 -6.07 12.40 -7.53
N MET A 177 -7.35 12.38 -7.16
CA MET A 177 -8.23 11.22 -7.42
C MET A 177 -8.33 10.89 -8.92
N ARG A 178 -8.42 11.90 -9.79
CA ARG A 178 -8.42 11.68 -11.26
C ARG A 178 -7.09 11.08 -11.73
N SER A 179 -5.97 11.63 -11.31
CA SER A 179 -4.65 11.11 -11.71
C SER A 179 -4.42 9.67 -11.22
N GLU A 180 -4.84 9.34 -10.02
CA GLU A 180 -4.78 7.98 -9.49
C GLU A 180 -5.69 7.03 -10.30
N SER A 181 -6.92 7.45 -10.61
CA SER A 181 -7.83 6.66 -11.44
C SER A 181 -7.23 6.34 -12.81
N GLU A 182 -6.65 7.33 -13.48
CA GLU A 182 -6.01 7.14 -14.78
C GLU A 182 -4.77 6.24 -14.70
N ARG A 183 -3.97 6.40 -13.65
CA ARG A 183 -2.78 5.58 -13.41
C ARG A 183 -3.15 4.11 -13.18
N TRP A 184 -4.09 3.86 -12.27
CA TRP A 184 -4.50 2.51 -11.94
C TRP A 184 -5.30 1.83 -13.06
N ALA A 185 -6.06 2.57 -13.87
CA ALA A 185 -6.71 2.02 -15.06
C ALA A 185 -5.69 1.39 -16.03
N LYS A 186 -4.50 2.00 -16.18
CA LYS A 186 -3.42 1.43 -17.00
C LYS A 186 -2.88 0.13 -16.40
N VAL A 187 -2.64 0.08 -15.09
CA VAL A 187 -2.16 -1.12 -14.39
C VAL A 187 -3.18 -2.25 -14.48
N ILE A 188 -4.46 -1.97 -14.23
CA ILE A 188 -5.56 -2.93 -14.33
C ILE A 188 -5.63 -3.53 -15.74
N LYS A 189 -5.51 -2.68 -16.77
CA LYS A 189 -5.49 -3.13 -18.17
C LYS A 189 -4.28 -4.01 -18.48
N MET A 190 -3.09 -3.63 -18.03
CA MET A 190 -1.87 -4.43 -18.24
C MET A 190 -1.92 -5.77 -17.50
N ALA A 191 -2.49 -5.81 -16.31
CA ALA A 191 -2.66 -7.03 -15.53
C ALA A 191 -3.81 -7.93 -16.02
N GLY A 192 -4.60 -7.50 -17.01
CA GLY A 192 -5.74 -8.26 -17.51
C GLY A 192 -6.88 -8.44 -16.50
N LEU A 193 -6.90 -7.60 -15.45
CA LEU A 193 -7.90 -7.67 -14.40
C LEU A 193 -9.26 -7.21 -14.95
N ARG A 194 -10.30 -8.02 -14.73
CA ARG A 194 -11.68 -7.64 -15.02
C ARG A 194 -12.30 -7.08 -13.74
N THR A 195 -12.93 -5.93 -13.84
CA THR A 195 -13.85 -5.45 -12.80
C THR A 195 -15.11 -6.31 -12.88
N GLU A 196 -15.28 -7.23 -11.94
CA GLU A 196 -16.58 -7.86 -11.74
C GLU A 196 -17.54 -6.79 -11.19
N HIS A 197 -18.62 -6.55 -11.90
CA HIS A 197 -19.70 -5.62 -11.50
C HIS A 197 -20.70 -6.36 -10.64
#